data_aa1a0b215ef5e25d4e2e0c92a4a59aca
#
_entry.id   aa1a0b215ef5e25d4e2e0c92a4a59aca
#
_cell.length_a   1.000
_cell.length_b   1.000
_cell.length_c   1.000
_cell.angle_alpha   90.00
_cell.angle_beta   90.00
_cell.angle_gamma   90.00
#
_symmetry.space_group_name_H-M   'P 1'
#
loop_
_entity.id
_entity.type
_entity.pdbx_description
1 polymer ?
#
loop_
_entity_poly.entity_id
_entity_poly.type
_entity_poly.pdbx_seq_one_letter_code
_entity_poly.pdbx_strand_id
1 'polypeptide(L)'
;EGESSTDLVFGAHNLICENGSILAESERFSNQMIMADMDMSKLISERRRMTTWQPKFDNGYRVIDFDLEMHEVDLRRFIDPHPFVPDDAMDRTRRCEEILTIQAMGLKKRLAHTHCRHAVVGISGGLDSTLALLVTVRAFDMLDMDRSQIMAVTMPCFGTTDRTYHNACELVRRLGATLEEVDIKEAVTLHFSDIGQDPANHDVTYENGQARERTQV
;
A
#
# COMPACT_ATOMS: atom_id res chain seq x y z
N GLU A 1 -39.68 19.41 9.79
CA GLU A 1 -40.61 18.29 9.78
C GLU A 1 -42.02 18.75 10.22
N GLY A 2 -43.09 18.17 9.61
CA GLY A 2 -44.47 18.50 9.97
C GLY A 2 -45.02 19.79 9.35
N GLU A 3 -44.29 20.41 8.44
CA GLU A 3 -44.69 21.68 7.80
C GLU A 3 -45.85 21.51 6.81
N SER A 4 -45.92 20.35 6.17
CA SER A 4 -47.02 19.98 5.27
C SER A 4 -47.19 18.47 5.23
N SER A 5 -48.46 18.03 5.28
CA SER A 5 -48.81 16.62 5.17
C SER A 5 -49.91 16.36 4.14
N THR A 6 -50.31 17.39 3.39
CA THR A 6 -51.41 17.25 2.40
C THR A 6 -50.92 16.48 1.17
N ASP A 7 -49.84 16.93 0.55
CA ASP A 7 -49.27 16.33 -0.67
C ASP A 7 -47.79 15.89 -0.49
N LEU A 8 -47.09 16.39 0.53
CA LEU A 8 -45.69 16.19 0.75
C LEU A 8 -45.40 15.80 2.20
N VAL A 9 -44.46 14.90 2.37
CA VAL A 9 -43.86 14.55 3.65
C VAL A 9 -42.36 14.79 3.56
N PHE A 10 -41.85 15.71 4.36
CA PHE A 10 -40.42 16.06 4.38
C PHE A 10 -39.65 15.15 5.35
N GLY A 11 -38.53 14.62 4.87
CA GLY A 11 -37.73 13.67 5.63
C GLY A 11 -36.92 14.28 6.78
N ALA A 12 -36.77 15.61 6.81
CA ALA A 12 -35.92 16.31 7.80
C ALA A 12 -34.53 15.68 7.97
N HIS A 13 -33.92 15.33 6.85
CA HIS A 13 -32.65 14.60 6.81
C HIS A 13 -31.47 15.56 6.71
N ASN A 14 -30.70 15.68 7.77
CA ASN A 14 -29.53 16.55 7.84
C ASN A 14 -28.25 15.74 7.55
N LEU A 15 -27.38 16.31 6.75
CA LEU A 15 -26.09 15.72 6.38
C LEU A 15 -24.98 16.76 6.54
N ILE A 16 -23.85 16.34 7.11
CA ILE A 16 -22.59 17.10 7.09
C ILE A 16 -21.60 16.26 6.29
N CYS A 17 -21.07 16.86 5.22
CA CYS A 17 -20.17 16.18 4.30
C CYS A 17 -18.84 16.94 4.16
N GLU A 18 -17.74 16.21 4.01
CA GLU A 18 -16.42 16.73 3.73
C GLU A 18 -15.76 15.90 2.63
N ASN A 19 -15.36 16.57 1.56
CA ASN A 19 -14.63 15.95 0.44
C ASN A 19 -15.25 14.63 -0.07
N GLY A 20 -16.57 14.59 -0.21
CA GLY A 20 -17.32 13.42 -0.69
C GLY A 20 -17.66 12.36 0.36
N SER A 21 -17.23 12.55 1.61
CA SER A 21 -17.54 11.65 2.73
C SER A 21 -18.58 12.27 3.66
N ILE A 22 -19.51 11.47 4.16
CA ILE A 22 -20.48 11.88 5.18
C ILE A 22 -19.78 11.82 6.54
N LEU A 23 -19.73 12.94 7.24
CA LEU A 23 -19.18 13.04 8.60
C LEU A 23 -20.23 12.84 9.67
N ALA A 24 -21.44 13.33 9.43
CA ALA A 24 -22.58 13.12 10.32
C ALA A 24 -23.89 13.09 9.52
N GLU A 25 -24.82 12.30 9.99
CA GLU A 25 -26.13 12.09 9.39
C GLU A 25 -27.19 12.03 10.50
N SER A 26 -28.30 12.74 10.34
CA SER A 26 -29.44 12.61 11.26
C SER A 26 -30.34 11.44 10.88
N GLU A 27 -31.09 10.94 11.85
CA GLU A 27 -32.22 10.09 11.54
C GLU A 27 -33.24 10.88 10.72
N ARG A 28 -33.90 10.19 9.77
CA ARG A 28 -34.99 10.79 9.01
C ARG A 28 -36.21 10.96 9.90
N PHE A 29 -37.01 11.97 9.57
CA PHE A 29 -38.24 12.31 10.30
C PHE A 29 -37.97 12.65 11.78
N SER A 30 -36.80 13.22 12.06
CA SER A 30 -36.43 13.68 13.40
C SER A 30 -35.96 15.14 13.36
N ASN A 31 -36.11 15.84 14.50
CA ASN A 31 -35.62 17.23 14.68
C ASN A 31 -34.27 17.21 15.42
N GLN A 32 -33.35 16.38 14.99
CA GLN A 32 -32.04 16.27 15.63
C GLN A 32 -31.07 17.37 15.14
N MET A 33 -30.26 17.84 16.06
CA MET A 33 -29.07 18.62 15.73
C MET A 33 -27.89 17.69 15.56
N ILE A 34 -27.17 17.84 14.46
CA ILE A 34 -25.94 17.10 14.20
C ILE A 34 -24.74 18.03 14.22
N MET A 35 -23.59 17.50 14.65
CA MET A 35 -22.32 18.23 14.70
C MET A 35 -21.22 17.32 14.18
N ALA A 36 -20.22 17.92 13.53
CA ALA A 36 -19.04 17.20 13.07
C ALA A 36 -17.82 18.13 13.06
N ASP A 37 -16.64 17.56 13.31
CA ASP A 37 -15.38 18.26 13.16
C ASP A 37 -14.93 18.18 11.70
N MET A 38 -14.63 19.33 11.11
CA MET A 38 -14.17 19.43 9.72
C MET A 38 -12.67 19.70 9.67
N ASP A 39 -11.95 18.99 8.80
CA ASP A 39 -10.51 19.20 8.56
C ASP A 39 -10.30 20.21 7.43
N MET A 40 -10.16 21.48 7.80
CA MET A 40 -9.93 22.56 6.85
C MET A 40 -8.58 22.43 6.15
N SER A 41 -7.55 21.90 6.82
CA SER A 41 -6.23 21.69 6.22
C SER A 41 -6.26 20.63 5.13
N LYS A 42 -7.01 19.56 5.33
CA LYS A 42 -7.26 18.54 4.30
C LYS A 42 -7.97 19.13 3.09
N LEU A 43 -9.02 19.91 3.29
CA LEU A 43 -9.76 20.58 2.21
C LEU A 43 -8.86 21.53 1.40
N ILE A 44 -8.01 22.29 2.06
CA ILE A 44 -7.04 23.18 1.40
C ILE A 44 -6.03 22.36 0.59
N SER A 45 -5.51 21.27 1.15
CA SER A 45 -4.56 20.39 0.49
C SER A 45 -5.17 19.76 -0.77
N GLU A 46 -6.38 19.23 -0.68
CA GLU A 46 -7.08 18.65 -1.82
C GLU A 46 -7.39 19.67 -2.93
N ARG A 47 -7.83 20.87 -2.55
CA ARG A 47 -8.06 21.97 -3.51
C ARG A 47 -6.79 22.41 -4.23
N ARG A 48 -5.64 22.40 -3.57
CA ARG A 48 -4.33 22.71 -4.19
C ARG A 48 -3.91 21.65 -5.23
N ARG A 49 -4.33 20.42 -5.05
CA ARG A 49 -4.06 19.32 -5.99
C ARG A 49 -4.96 19.35 -7.22
N MET A 50 -6.13 20.00 -7.14
CA MET A 50 -7.08 20.09 -8.23
C MET A 50 -6.66 21.16 -9.25
N THR A 51 -6.09 20.75 -10.37
CA THR A 51 -5.66 21.67 -11.45
C THR A 51 -6.82 22.25 -12.26
N THR A 52 -7.98 21.64 -12.20
CA THR A 52 -9.19 22.04 -12.94
C THR A 52 -10.04 23.07 -12.20
N TRP A 53 -9.76 23.31 -10.92
CA TRP A 53 -10.48 24.27 -10.09
C TRP A 53 -9.60 25.50 -9.87
N GLN A 54 -10.10 26.67 -10.31
CA GLN A 54 -9.44 27.94 -10.07
C GLN A 54 -10.27 28.75 -9.05
N PRO A 55 -9.69 29.17 -7.93
CA PRO A 55 -10.39 30.03 -6.99
C PRO A 55 -10.67 31.39 -7.65
N LYS A 56 -11.93 31.77 -7.69
CA LYS A 56 -12.33 33.14 -8.08
C LYS A 56 -12.47 33.94 -6.80
N PHE A 57 -11.64 34.96 -6.65
CA PHE A 57 -11.61 35.80 -5.45
C PHE A 57 -12.61 36.96 -5.48
N ASP A 58 -13.20 37.24 -6.63
CA ASP A 58 -14.19 38.31 -6.77
C ASP A 58 -15.55 37.72 -7.20
N ASN A 59 -16.32 37.33 -6.21
CA ASN A 59 -17.66 36.75 -6.39
C ASN A 59 -18.78 37.62 -5.84
N GLY A 60 -18.49 38.89 -5.50
CA GLY A 60 -19.46 39.78 -4.90
C GLY A 60 -19.88 39.41 -3.45
N TYR A 61 -19.14 38.53 -2.78
CA TYR A 61 -19.39 38.18 -1.40
C TYR A 61 -18.92 39.27 -0.45
N ARG A 62 -19.72 39.52 0.58
CA ARG A 62 -19.29 40.36 1.71
C ARG A 62 -18.39 39.51 2.62
N VAL A 63 -17.15 39.92 2.79
CA VAL A 63 -16.22 39.31 3.72
C VAL A 63 -16.44 39.91 5.12
N ILE A 64 -16.56 39.05 6.11
CA ILE A 64 -16.62 39.44 7.52
C ILE A 64 -15.43 38.76 8.20
N ASP A 65 -14.47 39.55 8.62
CA ASP A 65 -13.32 39.07 9.36
C ASP A 65 -13.69 38.90 10.83
N PHE A 66 -13.21 37.85 11.46
CA PHE A 66 -13.35 37.61 12.89
C PHE A 66 -12.12 36.86 13.40
N ASP A 67 -11.79 37.09 14.66
CA ASP A 67 -10.73 36.35 15.34
C ASP A 67 -11.36 35.25 16.21
N LEU A 68 -10.76 34.08 16.17
CA LEU A 68 -11.13 32.94 17.00
C LEU A 68 -9.88 32.46 17.74
N GLU A 69 -9.96 32.36 19.05
CA GLU A 69 -8.90 31.81 19.86
C GLU A 69 -8.77 30.32 19.57
N MET A 70 -7.55 29.89 19.20
CA MET A 70 -7.26 28.49 18.91
C MET A 70 -6.97 27.73 20.20
N HIS A 71 -7.75 26.70 20.46
CA HIS A 71 -7.58 25.80 21.59
C HIS A 71 -7.24 24.40 21.09
N GLU A 72 -6.50 23.65 21.87
CA GLU A 72 -6.39 22.20 21.66
C GLU A 72 -7.75 21.55 21.89
N VAL A 73 -8.20 20.77 20.93
CA VAL A 73 -9.49 20.06 20.97
C VAL A 73 -9.29 18.59 20.68
N ASP A 74 -10.03 17.75 21.39
CA ASP A 74 -10.11 16.34 21.05
C ASP A 74 -10.93 16.15 19.77
N LEU A 75 -10.34 15.52 18.75
CA LEU A 75 -11.04 15.23 17.51
C LEU A 75 -12.14 14.20 17.76
N ARG A 76 -13.39 14.61 17.49
CA ARG A 76 -14.59 13.77 17.63
C ARG A 76 -15.01 13.14 16.30
N ARG A 77 -14.03 12.84 15.44
CA ARG A 77 -14.30 12.19 14.16
C ARG A 77 -13.58 10.86 14.07
N PHE A 78 -14.20 9.92 13.38
CA PHE A 78 -13.54 8.67 13.04
C PHE A 78 -12.41 8.96 12.03
N ILE A 79 -11.22 8.48 12.35
CA ILE A 79 -10.07 8.47 11.43
C ILE A 79 -9.76 7.00 11.19
N ASP A 80 -9.90 6.58 9.93
CA ASP A 80 -9.60 5.20 9.55
C ASP A 80 -8.10 4.92 9.75
N PRO A 81 -7.72 3.98 10.63
CA PRO A 81 -6.33 3.60 10.83
C PRO A 81 -5.75 2.83 9.63
N HIS A 82 -6.61 2.33 8.74
CA HIS A 82 -6.23 1.56 7.57
C HIS A 82 -6.85 2.11 6.27
N PRO A 83 -6.58 3.38 5.89
CA PRO A 83 -7.30 4.08 4.83
C PRO A 83 -7.13 3.43 3.44
N PHE A 84 -6.16 2.52 3.28
CA PHE A 84 -5.89 1.81 2.02
C PHE A 84 -6.47 0.39 1.97
N VAL A 85 -7.01 -0.09 3.08
CA VAL A 85 -7.56 -1.46 3.19
C VAL A 85 -9.08 -1.37 3.34
N PRO A 86 -9.88 -1.85 2.38
CA PRO A 86 -11.33 -1.87 2.52
C PRO A 86 -11.77 -2.72 3.71
N ASP A 87 -12.70 -2.21 4.50
CA ASP A 87 -13.29 -2.94 5.62
C ASP A 87 -14.12 -4.14 5.15
N ASP A 88 -14.83 -3.97 4.04
CA ASP A 88 -15.62 -5.05 3.45
C ASP A 88 -14.73 -6.13 2.84
N ALA A 89 -14.99 -7.38 3.19
CA ALA A 89 -14.19 -8.53 2.77
C ALA A 89 -14.26 -8.79 1.26
N MET A 90 -15.41 -8.55 0.64
CA MET A 90 -15.59 -8.75 -0.81
C MET A 90 -14.86 -7.66 -1.59
N ASP A 91 -14.99 -6.41 -1.16
CA ASP A 91 -14.27 -5.28 -1.76
C ASP A 91 -12.75 -5.43 -1.60
N ARG A 92 -12.30 -5.88 -0.43
CA ARG A 92 -10.88 -6.17 -0.18
C ARG A 92 -10.36 -7.26 -1.12
N THR A 93 -11.08 -8.37 -1.26
CA THR A 93 -10.70 -9.46 -2.17
C THR A 93 -10.63 -8.97 -3.61
N ARG A 94 -11.65 -8.25 -4.08
CA ARG A 94 -11.69 -7.69 -5.44
C ARG A 94 -10.51 -6.75 -5.69
N ARG A 95 -10.21 -5.87 -4.74
CA ARG A 95 -9.09 -4.92 -4.84
C ARG A 95 -7.73 -5.63 -4.83
N CYS A 96 -7.55 -6.64 -3.98
CA CYS A 96 -6.30 -7.42 -3.97
C CYS A 96 -6.08 -8.17 -5.30
N GLU A 97 -7.14 -8.78 -5.85
CA GLU A 97 -7.11 -9.43 -7.17
C GLU A 97 -6.78 -8.44 -8.30
N GLU A 98 -7.36 -7.26 -8.27
CA GLU A 98 -7.08 -6.22 -9.25
C GLU A 98 -5.63 -5.73 -9.17
N ILE A 99 -5.12 -5.43 -7.97
CA ILE A 99 -3.74 -5.01 -7.74
C ILE A 99 -2.74 -6.06 -8.24
N LEU A 100 -2.95 -7.33 -7.88
CA LEU A 100 -2.11 -8.44 -8.32
C LEU A 100 -2.15 -8.60 -9.84
N THR A 101 -3.34 -8.45 -10.43
CA THR A 101 -3.52 -8.55 -11.88
C THR A 101 -2.82 -7.41 -12.61
N ILE A 102 -2.92 -6.17 -12.14
CA ILE A 102 -2.22 -5.01 -12.74
C ILE A 102 -0.72 -5.26 -12.79
N GLN A 103 -0.12 -5.71 -11.69
CA GLN A 103 1.32 -6.00 -11.62
C GLN A 103 1.71 -7.15 -12.57
N ALA A 104 0.94 -8.25 -12.55
CA ALA A 104 1.18 -9.41 -13.41
C ALA A 104 1.03 -9.07 -14.90
N MET A 105 0.07 -8.23 -15.28
CA MET A 105 -0.11 -7.77 -16.66
C MET A 105 1.08 -6.92 -17.14
N GLY A 106 1.63 -6.08 -16.26
CA GLY A 106 2.85 -5.32 -16.56
C GLY A 106 4.03 -6.24 -16.86
N LEU A 107 4.28 -7.23 -16.00
CA LEU A 107 5.35 -8.21 -16.19
C LEU A 107 5.09 -9.10 -17.41
N LYS A 108 3.87 -9.62 -17.59
CA LYS A 108 3.45 -10.38 -18.78
C LYS A 108 3.81 -9.66 -20.07
N LYS A 109 3.47 -8.34 -20.14
CA LYS A 109 3.78 -7.55 -21.35
C LYS A 109 5.28 -7.45 -21.61
N ARG A 110 6.10 -7.31 -20.58
CA ARG A 110 7.56 -7.26 -20.69
C ARG A 110 8.12 -8.60 -21.18
N LEU A 111 7.76 -9.69 -20.53
CA LEU A 111 8.21 -11.04 -20.90
C LEU A 111 7.84 -11.37 -22.36
N ALA A 112 6.61 -11.10 -22.77
CA ALA A 112 6.15 -11.32 -24.14
C ALA A 112 6.92 -10.45 -25.15
N HIS A 113 7.18 -9.19 -24.83
CA HIS A 113 7.87 -8.26 -25.73
C HIS A 113 9.35 -8.62 -25.89
N THR A 114 10.03 -9.01 -24.81
CA THR A 114 11.45 -9.37 -24.84
C THR A 114 11.70 -10.81 -25.23
N HIS A 115 10.64 -11.63 -25.39
CA HIS A 115 10.71 -13.07 -25.63
C HIS A 115 11.50 -13.84 -24.57
N CYS A 116 11.57 -13.29 -23.34
CA CYS A 116 12.20 -13.97 -22.21
C CYS A 116 11.38 -15.18 -21.78
N ARG A 117 12.09 -16.31 -21.60
CA ARG A 117 11.49 -17.57 -21.15
C ARG A 117 11.76 -17.89 -19.69
N HIS A 118 12.62 -17.14 -19.06
CA HIS A 118 13.03 -17.33 -17.67
C HIS A 118 12.84 -16.03 -16.89
N ALA A 119 12.60 -16.16 -15.61
CA ALA A 119 12.64 -15.05 -14.66
C ALA A 119 13.47 -15.45 -13.44
N VAL A 120 14.24 -14.52 -12.90
CA VAL A 120 15.00 -14.71 -11.67
C VAL A 120 14.44 -13.79 -10.60
N VAL A 121 14.15 -14.32 -9.42
CA VAL A 121 13.59 -13.57 -8.29
C VAL A 121 14.38 -13.88 -7.03
N GLY A 122 14.99 -12.87 -6.43
CA GLY A 122 15.60 -13.00 -5.10
C GLY A 122 14.50 -13.16 -4.03
N ILE A 123 14.53 -14.24 -3.25
CA ILE A 123 13.53 -14.55 -2.23
C ILE A 123 14.16 -14.53 -0.83
N SER A 124 13.70 -13.60 0.01
CA SER A 124 14.16 -13.47 1.40
C SER A 124 13.19 -14.04 2.44
N GLY A 125 11.96 -14.40 2.02
CA GLY A 125 10.86 -14.75 2.91
C GLY A 125 10.13 -13.53 3.51
N GLY A 126 10.49 -12.30 3.12
CA GLY A 126 9.76 -11.07 3.41
C GLY A 126 8.58 -10.86 2.47
N LEU A 127 7.70 -9.91 2.81
CA LEU A 127 6.47 -9.65 2.05
C LEU A 127 6.74 -9.20 0.60
N ASP A 128 7.73 -8.33 0.39
CA ASP A 128 8.02 -7.77 -0.93
C ASP A 128 8.49 -8.84 -1.92
N SER A 129 9.45 -9.67 -1.50
CA SER A 129 9.95 -10.78 -2.32
C SER A 129 8.88 -11.86 -2.56
N THR A 130 8.03 -12.10 -1.56
CA THR A 130 6.88 -13.00 -1.69
C THR A 130 5.89 -12.47 -2.74
N LEU A 131 5.55 -11.20 -2.69
CA LEU A 131 4.67 -10.57 -3.67
C LEU A 131 5.29 -10.61 -5.07
N ALA A 132 6.57 -10.29 -5.20
CA ALA A 132 7.29 -10.38 -6.47
C ALA A 132 7.23 -11.77 -7.09
N LEU A 133 7.41 -12.82 -6.29
CA LEU A 133 7.29 -14.20 -6.75
C LEU A 133 5.86 -14.55 -7.18
N LEU A 134 4.85 -14.15 -6.41
CA LEU A 134 3.43 -14.38 -6.76
C LEU A 134 3.03 -13.67 -8.06
N VAL A 135 3.48 -12.43 -8.25
CA VAL A 135 3.27 -11.66 -9.49
C VAL A 135 3.94 -12.36 -10.67
N THR A 136 5.16 -12.88 -10.48
CA THR A 136 5.90 -13.60 -11.52
C THR A 136 5.19 -14.89 -11.92
N VAL A 137 4.77 -15.70 -10.96
CA VAL A 137 4.00 -16.93 -11.19
C VAL A 137 2.72 -16.62 -11.98
N ARG A 138 1.97 -15.60 -11.55
CA ARG A 138 0.73 -15.21 -12.25
C ARG A 138 0.98 -14.74 -13.69
N ALA A 139 2.07 -14.00 -13.93
CA ALA A 139 2.45 -13.59 -15.27
C ALA A 139 2.84 -14.78 -16.17
N PHE A 140 3.52 -15.78 -15.63
CA PHE A 140 3.86 -17.02 -16.32
C PHE A 140 2.61 -17.84 -16.66
N ASP A 141 1.69 -18.01 -15.70
CA ASP A 141 0.40 -18.67 -15.94
C ASP A 141 -0.40 -17.98 -17.04
N MET A 142 -0.41 -16.64 -17.09
CA MET A 142 -1.09 -15.86 -18.14
C MET A 142 -0.44 -15.98 -19.52
N LEU A 143 0.78 -16.50 -19.61
CA LEU A 143 1.53 -16.72 -20.85
C LEU A 143 1.62 -18.22 -21.22
N ASP A 144 0.97 -19.09 -20.44
CA ASP A 144 1.08 -20.55 -20.55
C ASP A 144 2.54 -21.04 -20.50
N MET A 145 3.37 -20.36 -19.67
CA MET A 145 4.77 -20.70 -19.45
C MET A 145 4.93 -21.61 -18.25
N ASP A 146 5.90 -22.53 -18.31
CA ASP A 146 6.19 -23.44 -17.21
C ASP A 146 6.80 -22.68 -16.01
N ARG A 147 6.19 -22.85 -14.85
CA ARG A 147 6.64 -22.22 -13.60
C ARG A 147 8.04 -22.69 -13.16
N SER A 148 8.49 -23.86 -13.58
CA SER A 148 9.87 -24.33 -13.34
C SER A 148 10.93 -23.42 -13.95
N GLN A 149 10.55 -22.57 -14.90
CA GLN A 149 11.44 -21.57 -15.51
C GLN A 149 11.56 -20.29 -14.70
N ILE A 150 10.86 -20.19 -13.56
CA ILE A 150 11.06 -19.16 -12.55
C ILE A 150 12.12 -19.67 -11.59
N MET A 151 13.29 -19.02 -11.58
CA MET A 151 14.37 -19.31 -10.66
C MET A 151 14.22 -18.39 -9.44
N ALA A 152 13.86 -18.95 -8.32
CA ALA A 152 13.79 -18.23 -7.04
C ALA A 152 15.08 -18.46 -6.26
N VAL A 153 15.89 -17.41 -6.10
CA VAL A 153 17.20 -17.48 -5.47
C VAL A 153 17.12 -17.03 -4.03
N THR A 154 17.47 -17.88 -3.08
CA THR A 154 17.65 -17.50 -1.68
C THR A 154 19.13 -17.38 -1.36
N MET A 155 19.47 -16.31 -0.64
CA MET A 155 20.87 -15.97 -0.29
C MET A 155 20.98 -15.79 1.23
N PRO A 156 21.00 -16.92 1.99
CA PRO A 156 21.10 -16.83 3.45
C PRO A 156 22.39 -16.16 3.88
N CYS A 157 22.28 -15.29 4.88
CA CYS A 157 23.40 -14.61 5.51
C CYS A 157 23.12 -14.40 7.01
N PHE A 158 23.95 -13.64 7.73
CA PHE A 158 23.91 -13.49 9.18
C PHE A 158 22.57 -13.01 9.76
N GLY A 159 21.81 -12.19 9.01
CA GLY A 159 20.51 -11.68 9.44
C GLY A 159 19.31 -12.57 9.07
N THR A 160 19.54 -13.70 8.41
CA THR A 160 18.46 -14.60 7.98
C THR A 160 18.00 -15.47 9.13
N THR A 161 16.71 -15.39 9.50
CA THR A 161 16.14 -16.27 10.52
C THR A 161 15.69 -17.60 9.91
N ASP A 162 15.77 -18.69 10.66
CA ASP A 162 15.31 -20.02 10.21
C ASP A 162 13.86 -19.99 9.72
N ARG A 163 13.00 -19.23 10.39
CA ARG A 163 11.60 -19.09 10.03
C ARG A 163 11.41 -18.47 8.64
N THR A 164 12.07 -17.36 8.36
CA THR A 164 11.95 -16.67 7.06
C THR A 164 12.54 -17.49 5.93
N TYR A 165 13.65 -18.16 6.18
CA TYR A 165 14.27 -19.09 5.25
C TYR A 165 13.34 -20.26 4.88
N HIS A 166 12.81 -20.97 5.91
CA HIS A 166 11.91 -22.10 5.66
C HIS A 166 10.63 -21.68 4.94
N ASN A 167 10.06 -20.53 5.29
CA ASN A 167 8.88 -19.98 4.61
C ASN A 167 9.15 -19.69 3.12
N ALA A 168 10.32 -19.11 2.81
CA ALA A 168 10.73 -18.86 1.43
C ALA A 168 10.84 -20.16 0.62
N CYS A 169 11.59 -21.13 1.14
CA CYS A 169 11.79 -22.42 0.48
C CYS A 169 10.49 -23.18 0.26
N GLU A 170 9.62 -23.22 1.25
CA GLU A 170 8.32 -23.90 1.18
C GLU A 170 7.39 -23.22 0.17
N LEU A 171 7.36 -21.89 0.16
CA LEU A 171 6.57 -21.14 -0.81
C LEU A 171 7.00 -21.44 -2.24
N VAL A 172 8.30 -21.39 -2.54
CA VAL A 172 8.84 -21.66 -3.88
C VAL A 172 8.43 -23.06 -4.35
N ARG A 173 8.59 -24.07 -3.49
CA ARG A 173 8.22 -25.46 -3.81
C ARG A 173 6.72 -25.60 -4.08
N ARG A 174 5.86 -24.99 -3.26
CA ARG A 174 4.40 -25.05 -3.44
C ARG A 174 3.94 -24.36 -4.72
N LEU A 175 4.64 -23.33 -5.16
CA LEU A 175 4.33 -22.63 -6.41
C LEU A 175 4.84 -23.35 -7.65
N GLY A 176 5.71 -24.37 -7.50
CA GLY A 176 6.30 -25.13 -8.60
C GLY A 176 7.44 -24.37 -9.31
N ALA A 177 8.02 -23.35 -8.68
CA ALA A 177 9.20 -22.66 -9.17
C ALA A 177 10.48 -23.41 -8.78
N THR A 178 11.57 -23.13 -9.48
CA THR A 178 12.89 -23.70 -9.17
C THR A 178 13.54 -22.91 -8.05
N LEU A 179 13.94 -23.62 -6.99
CA LEU A 179 14.66 -23.01 -5.87
C LEU A 179 16.16 -23.17 -6.09
N GLU A 180 16.87 -22.06 -6.02
CA GLU A 180 18.34 -22.01 -5.97
C GLU A 180 18.79 -21.38 -4.66
N GLU A 181 19.80 -21.96 -4.03
CA GLU A 181 20.36 -21.47 -2.78
C GLU A 181 21.84 -21.11 -2.97
N VAL A 182 22.17 -19.88 -2.66
CA VAL A 182 23.55 -19.37 -2.71
C VAL A 182 23.96 -18.86 -1.33
N ASP A 183 24.79 -19.59 -0.62
CA ASP A 183 25.35 -19.12 0.66
C ASP A 183 26.40 -18.04 0.42
N ILE A 184 26.12 -16.82 0.85
CA ILE A 184 26.99 -15.66 0.66
C ILE A 184 27.83 -15.32 1.90
N LYS A 185 27.77 -16.14 2.96
CA LYS A 185 28.45 -15.81 4.25
C LYS A 185 29.95 -15.66 4.12
N GLU A 186 30.60 -16.54 3.36
CA GLU A 186 32.06 -16.48 3.15
C GLU A 186 32.45 -15.21 2.39
N ALA A 187 31.72 -14.87 1.33
CA ALA A 187 31.97 -13.66 0.55
C ALA A 187 31.79 -12.38 1.39
N VAL A 188 30.73 -12.31 2.19
CA VAL A 188 30.49 -11.20 3.12
C VAL A 188 31.60 -11.11 4.17
N THR A 189 32.03 -12.24 4.73
CA THR A 189 33.11 -12.29 5.74
C THR A 189 34.43 -11.77 5.15
N LEU A 190 34.77 -12.19 3.94
CA LEU A 190 35.95 -11.71 3.22
C LEU A 190 35.87 -10.19 3.00
N HIS A 191 34.71 -9.73 2.50
CA HIS A 191 34.50 -8.30 2.28
C HIS A 191 34.63 -7.48 3.57
N PHE A 192 34.07 -7.95 4.68
CA PHE A 192 34.22 -7.28 6.00
C PHE A 192 35.70 -7.21 6.41
N SER A 193 36.47 -8.28 6.21
CA SER A 193 37.92 -8.29 6.48
C SER A 193 38.65 -7.24 5.63
N ASP A 194 38.32 -7.14 4.34
CA ASP A 194 38.96 -6.20 3.41
C ASP A 194 38.76 -4.72 3.79
N ILE A 195 37.60 -4.40 4.31
CA ILE A 195 37.22 -3.02 4.69
C ILE A 195 37.41 -2.72 6.18
N GLY A 196 37.87 -3.68 6.97
CA GLY A 196 38.07 -3.53 8.41
C GLY A 196 36.75 -3.42 9.23
N GLN A 197 35.64 -3.97 8.71
CA GLN A 197 34.37 -4.02 9.42
C GLN A 197 34.39 -5.14 10.45
N ASP A 198 34.06 -4.81 11.71
CA ASP A 198 33.81 -5.82 12.74
C ASP A 198 32.43 -6.48 12.54
N PRO A 199 32.36 -7.81 12.32
CA PRO A 199 31.08 -8.51 12.17
C PRO A 199 30.16 -8.42 13.40
N ALA A 200 30.67 -8.09 14.57
CA ALA A 200 29.88 -7.85 15.77
C ALA A 200 29.21 -6.49 15.82
N ASN A 201 29.64 -5.56 14.96
CA ASN A 201 29.06 -4.22 14.85
C ASN A 201 27.98 -4.19 13.79
N HIS A 202 26.70 -4.24 14.21
CA HIS A 202 25.53 -4.26 13.33
C HIS A 202 25.12 -2.82 12.93
N ASP A 203 25.98 -2.13 12.22
CA ASP A 203 25.72 -0.80 11.68
C ASP A 203 25.30 -0.83 10.19
N VAL A 204 25.24 0.36 9.57
CA VAL A 204 24.89 0.50 8.15
C VAL A 204 25.89 -0.22 7.24
N THR A 205 27.19 -0.28 7.62
CA THR A 205 28.24 -0.97 6.85
C THR A 205 28.01 -2.48 6.85
N TYR A 206 27.61 -3.04 7.99
CA TYR A 206 27.23 -4.45 8.12
C TYR A 206 26.07 -4.82 7.18
N GLU A 207 25.01 -4.00 7.13
CA GLU A 207 23.87 -4.25 6.23
C GLU A 207 24.25 -4.06 4.76
N ASN A 208 25.00 -3.02 4.44
CA ASN A 208 25.44 -2.73 3.08
C ASN A 208 26.39 -3.80 2.53
N GLY A 209 27.28 -4.36 3.34
CA GLY A 209 28.13 -5.46 2.93
C GLY A 209 27.37 -6.70 2.50
N GLN A 210 26.34 -7.09 3.25
CA GLN A 210 25.45 -8.18 2.89
C GLN A 210 24.64 -7.86 1.61
N ALA A 211 24.12 -6.62 1.50
CA ALA A 211 23.39 -6.19 0.31
C ALA A 211 24.28 -6.22 -0.94
N ARG A 212 25.54 -5.76 -0.83
CA ARG A 212 26.52 -5.81 -1.92
C ARG A 212 26.71 -7.22 -2.45
N GLU A 213 26.97 -8.18 -1.58
CA GLU A 213 27.20 -9.58 -2.02
C GLU A 213 25.96 -10.20 -2.67
N ARG A 214 24.74 -9.86 -2.19
CA ARG A 214 23.50 -10.27 -2.85
C ARG A 214 23.36 -9.72 -4.27
N THR A 215 23.94 -8.58 -4.58
CA THR A 215 23.90 -8.01 -5.93
C THR A 215 24.92 -8.61 -6.89
N GLN A 216 25.82 -9.46 -6.40
CA GLN A 216 26.81 -10.16 -7.22
C GLN A 216 26.30 -11.53 -7.73
N VAL A 217 25.20 -12.04 -7.15
CA VAL A 217 24.55 -13.28 -7.54
C VAL A 217 23.53 -13.03 -8.64
#